data_b03fb1fe01229f78ff34fbf6c7fb0953
#
_entry.id   b03fb1fe01229f78ff34fbf6c7fb0953
#
_cell.length_a   1.000
_cell.length_b   1.000
_cell.length_c   1.000
_cell.angle_alpha   90.00
_cell.angle_beta   90.00
_cell.angle_gamma   90.00
#
_symmetry.space_group_name_H-M   'P 1'
#
loop_
_entity.id
_entity.type
_entity.pdbx_description
1 polymer ?
#
loop_
_entity_poly.entity_id
_entity_poly.type
_entity_poly.pdbx_seq_one_letter_code
_entity_poly.pdbx_strand_id
1 'polypeptide(L)'
;MSVDKSPVYNVKAIPVEKIQANDYNPNVVAPPEMKLLELSIWEDGFTMPCVCYYDQEKDNYILVDGYHRYQVLKTSKRIYQRENGLLPVV
;
A
#
# COMPACT_ATOMS: atom_id res chain seq x y z
N MET A 1 17.98 -3.87 23.72
CA MET A 1 17.54 -3.26 22.45
C MET A 1 16.12 -3.70 22.16
N SER A 2 15.28 -2.78 21.80
CA SER A 2 13.90 -3.08 21.51
C SER A 2 13.70 -3.36 20.03
N VAL A 3 13.08 -4.51 19.71
CA VAL A 3 12.70 -4.83 18.32
C VAL A 3 11.60 -3.91 17.80
N ASP A 4 10.89 -3.22 18.69
CA ASP A 4 9.78 -2.35 18.31
C ASP A 4 10.23 -1.08 17.58
N LYS A 5 11.54 -0.80 17.56
CA LYS A 5 12.07 0.38 16.86
C LYS A 5 12.05 0.24 15.36
N SER A 6 12.00 -0.97 14.83
CA SER A 6 11.90 -1.17 13.39
C SER A 6 10.43 -1.11 12.96
N PRO A 7 10.07 -0.23 12.02
CA PRO A 7 8.66 -0.05 11.62
C PRO A 7 8.01 -1.34 11.13
N VAL A 8 8.78 -2.29 10.60
CA VAL A 8 8.25 -3.55 10.09
C VAL A 8 7.56 -4.36 11.19
N TYR A 9 7.89 -4.12 12.46
CA TYR A 9 7.23 -4.81 13.57
C TYR A 9 5.96 -4.11 14.04
N ASN A 10 5.58 -3.02 13.39
CA ASN A 10 4.39 -2.26 13.74
C ASN A 10 3.64 -1.85 12.47
N VAL A 11 3.14 -2.85 11.76
CA VAL A 11 2.37 -2.61 10.53
C VAL A 11 0.98 -2.13 10.90
N LYS A 12 0.55 -1.07 10.25
CA LYS A 12 -0.76 -0.46 10.47
C LYS A 12 -1.63 -0.64 9.24
N ALA A 13 -2.93 -0.81 9.45
CA ALA A 13 -3.92 -0.84 8.38
C ALA A 13 -4.49 0.57 8.22
N ILE A 14 -4.17 1.21 7.09
CA ILE A 14 -4.55 2.61 6.83
C ILE A 14 -5.53 2.64 5.67
N PRO A 15 -6.66 3.38 5.79
CA PRO A 15 -7.57 3.56 4.66
C PRO A 15 -6.83 4.17 3.47
N VAL A 16 -7.01 3.57 2.29
CA VAL A 16 -6.29 4.02 1.10
C VAL A 16 -6.64 5.47 0.74
N GLU A 17 -7.83 5.92 1.12
CA GLU A 17 -8.26 7.30 0.89
C GLU A 17 -7.42 8.32 1.66
N LYS A 18 -6.76 7.90 2.72
CA LYS A 18 -5.87 8.77 3.50
C LYS A 18 -4.43 8.78 3.01
N ILE A 19 -4.16 8.07 1.92
CA ILE A 19 -2.80 7.94 1.40
C ILE A 19 -2.68 8.73 0.11
N GLN A 20 -1.62 9.54 0.01
CA GLN A 20 -1.29 10.30 -1.19
C GLN A 20 -0.02 9.75 -1.81
N ALA A 21 -0.07 9.56 -3.13
CA ALA A 21 1.07 9.06 -3.91
C ALA A 21 1.49 10.13 -4.91
N ASN A 22 2.05 11.24 -4.38
CA ASN A 22 2.32 12.44 -5.17
C ASN A 22 3.30 12.21 -6.31
N ASP A 23 4.28 11.33 -6.09
CA ASP A 23 5.34 11.09 -7.08
C ASP A 23 5.09 9.84 -7.91
N TYR A 24 3.90 9.28 -7.81
CA TYR A 24 3.60 8.06 -8.54
C TYR A 24 3.47 8.32 -10.04
N ASN A 25 4.20 7.51 -10.82
CA ASN A 25 4.12 7.54 -12.28
C ASN A 25 3.46 6.24 -12.76
N PRO A 26 2.21 6.29 -13.24
CA PRO A 26 1.50 5.09 -13.66
C PRO A 26 2.09 4.42 -14.89
N ASN A 27 3.01 5.07 -15.59
CA ASN A 27 3.62 4.52 -16.81
C ASN A 27 4.84 3.64 -16.52
N VAL A 28 5.24 3.49 -15.26
CA VAL A 28 6.45 2.76 -14.90
C VAL A 28 6.28 1.24 -15.01
N VAL A 29 5.05 0.73 -14.79
CA VAL A 29 4.81 -0.71 -14.78
C VAL A 29 3.91 -1.10 -15.93
N ALA A 30 4.34 -2.12 -16.70
CA ALA A 30 3.55 -2.64 -17.80
C ALA A 30 2.29 -3.35 -17.28
N PRO A 31 1.15 -3.25 -18.00
CA PRO A 31 -0.10 -3.88 -17.57
C PRO A 31 -0.02 -5.39 -17.25
N PRO A 32 0.73 -6.22 -18.00
CA PRO A 32 0.85 -7.64 -17.62
C PRO A 32 1.46 -7.84 -16.25
N GLU A 33 2.45 -7.03 -15.87
CA GLU A 33 3.08 -7.11 -14.55
C GLU A 33 2.10 -6.72 -13.45
N MET A 34 1.27 -5.72 -13.71
CA MET A 34 0.24 -5.32 -12.76
C MET A 34 -0.79 -6.43 -12.52
N LYS A 35 -1.17 -7.15 -13.57
CA LYS A 35 -2.10 -8.27 -13.44
C LYS A 35 -1.51 -9.41 -12.62
N LEU A 36 -0.23 -9.70 -12.81
CA LEU A 36 0.45 -10.72 -12.01
C LEU A 36 0.53 -10.32 -10.55
N LEU A 37 0.81 -9.06 -10.28
CA LEU A 37 0.84 -8.54 -8.91
C LEU A 37 -0.54 -8.61 -8.28
N GLU A 38 -1.58 -8.23 -9.01
CA GLU A 38 -2.95 -8.31 -8.51
C GLU A 38 -3.32 -9.74 -8.16
N LEU A 39 -2.99 -10.69 -9.02
CA LEU A 39 -3.27 -12.09 -8.77
C LEU A 39 -2.53 -12.61 -7.54
N SER A 40 -1.25 -12.26 -7.41
CA SER A 40 -0.44 -12.65 -6.26
C SER A 40 -1.04 -12.13 -4.96
N ILE A 41 -1.43 -10.87 -4.93
CA ILE A 41 -2.04 -10.27 -3.74
C ILE A 41 -3.40 -10.92 -3.45
N TRP A 42 -4.16 -11.21 -4.49
CA TRP A 42 -5.45 -11.87 -4.32
C TRP A 42 -5.29 -13.25 -3.68
N GLU A 43 -4.33 -14.04 -4.14
CA GLU A 43 -4.14 -15.41 -3.67
C GLU A 43 -3.44 -15.48 -2.30
N ASP A 44 -2.40 -14.68 -2.10
CA ASP A 44 -1.54 -14.79 -0.92
C ASP A 44 -1.75 -13.67 0.10
N GLY A 45 -2.54 -12.67 -0.24
CA GLY A 45 -2.68 -11.47 0.58
C GLY A 45 -1.49 -10.54 0.43
N PHE A 46 -1.50 -9.46 1.18
CA PHE A 46 -0.36 -8.55 1.24
C PHE A 46 0.73 -9.17 2.11
N THR A 47 1.85 -9.51 1.49
CA THR A 47 2.99 -10.10 2.20
C THR A 47 4.05 -9.06 2.56
N MET A 48 3.97 -7.87 1.97
CA MET A 48 4.89 -6.77 2.24
C MET A 48 4.11 -5.49 2.46
N PRO A 49 4.38 -4.74 3.54
CA PRO A 49 3.70 -3.46 3.73
C PRO A 49 4.28 -2.39 2.82
N CYS A 50 3.48 -1.37 2.56
CA CYS A 50 3.95 -0.15 1.93
C CYS A 50 4.62 0.75 2.95
N VAL A 51 5.45 1.67 2.50
CA VAL A 51 6.13 2.62 3.37
C VAL A 51 5.51 3.99 3.16
N CYS A 52 5.05 4.59 4.25
CA CYS A 52 4.48 5.93 4.25
C CYS A 52 5.07 6.74 5.40
N TYR A 53 4.97 8.06 5.32
CA TYR A 53 5.12 8.89 6.49
C TYR A 53 3.86 9.72 6.70
N TYR A 54 3.59 10.09 7.95
CA TYR A 54 2.40 10.82 8.32
C TYR A 54 2.63 12.31 8.21
N ASP A 55 1.76 13.02 7.49
CA ASP A 55 1.78 14.48 7.39
C ASP A 55 0.76 15.04 8.38
N GLN A 56 1.25 15.60 9.47
CA GLN A 56 0.39 16.13 10.53
C GLN A 56 -0.47 17.30 10.07
N GLU A 57 0.05 18.12 9.18
CA GLU A 57 -0.68 19.30 8.71
C GLU A 57 -1.91 18.91 7.90
N LYS A 58 -1.80 17.88 7.08
CA LYS A 58 -2.88 17.45 6.21
C LYS A 58 -3.67 16.28 6.78
N ASP A 59 -3.22 15.70 7.88
CA ASP A 59 -3.81 14.49 8.48
C ASP A 59 -3.95 13.38 7.45
N ASN A 60 -2.87 13.12 6.73
CA ASN A 60 -2.82 12.04 5.76
C ASN A 60 -1.44 11.42 5.72
N TYR A 61 -1.31 10.35 4.92
CA TYR A 61 -0.07 9.60 4.77
C TYR A 61 0.48 9.84 3.38
N ILE A 62 1.80 10.03 3.29
CA ILE A 62 2.50 10.21 2.02
C ILE A 62 3.22 8.93 1.68
N LEU A 63 2.89 8.35 0.53
CA LEU A 63 3.46 7.09 0.10
C LEU A 63 4.91 7.30 -0.36
N VAL A 64 5.82 6.50 0.22
CA VAL A 64 7.25 6.55 -0.09
C VAL A 64 7.65 5.35 -0.94
N ASP A 65 7.13 4.16 -0.62
CA ASP A 65 7.46 2.94 -1.33
C ASP A 65 6.26 2.01 -1.35
N GLY A 66 6.14 1.20 -2.40
CA GLY A 66 5.03 0.28 -2.58
C GLY A 66 3.93 0.84 -3.47
N TYR A 67 4.28 1.68 -4.43
CA TYR A 67 3.31 2.31 -5.33
C TYR A 67 2.44 1.30 -6.06
N HIS A 68 3.02 0.19 -6.49
CA HIS A 68 2.27 -0.82 -7.25
C HIS A 68 1.27 -1.55 -6.36
N ARG A 69 1.65 -1.84 -5.12
CA ARG A 69 0.75 -2.46 -4.14
C ARG A 69 -0.40 -1.50 -3.79
N TYR A 70 -0.09 -0.23 -3.62
CA TYR A 70 -1.10 0.81 -3.41
C TYR A 70 -2.06 0.87 -4.59
N GLN A 71 -1.54 0.85 -5.82
CA GLN A 71 -2.36 0.93 -7.02
C GLN A 71 -3.28 -0.29 -7.14
N VAL A 72 -2.78 -1.49 -6.84
CA VAL A 72 -3.59 -2.70 -6.88
C VAL A 72 -4.75 -2.60 -5.90
N LEU A 73 -4.49 -2.20 -4.66
CA LEU A 73 -5.58 -2.06 -3.68
C LEU A 73 -6.62 -1.05 -4.15
N LYS A 74 -6.16 0.07 -4.70
CA LYS A 74 -7.06 1.15 -5.12
C LYS A 74 -7.91 0.77 -6.32
N THR A 75 -7.37 -0.01 -7.25
CA THR A 75 -8.03 -0.29 -8.53
C THR A 75 -8.66 -1.67 -8.63
N SER A 76 -8.19 -2.64 -7.87
CA SER A 76 -8.76 -3.98 -7.88
C SER A 76 -9.97 -4.05 -6.96
N LYS A 77 -11.13 -4.15 -7.56
CA LYS A 77 -12.39 -4.15 -6.82
C LYS A 77 -12.47 -5.26 -5.78
N ARG A 78 -12.07 -6.48 -6.19
CA ARG A 78 -12.15 -7.64 -5.29
C ARG A 78 -11.18 -7.55 -4.12
N ILE A 79 -9.98 -7.00 -4.36
CA ILE A 79 -8.99 -6.83 -3.29
C ILE A 79 -9.43 -5.70 -2.37
N TYR A 80 -9.89 -4.59 -2.92
CA TYR A 80 -10.39 -3.48 -2.12
C TYR A 80 -11.50 -3.94 -1.17
N GLN A 81 -12.43 -4.72 -1.67
CA GLN A 81 -13.54 -5.22 -0.86
C GLN A 81 -13.08 -6.19 0.21
N ARG A 82 -12.19 -7.11 -0.13
CA ARG A 82 -11.68 -8.08 0.84
C ARG A 82 -10.89 -7.40 1.96
N GLU A 83 -10.10 -6.37 1.63
CA GLU A 83 -9.25 -5.67 2.59
C GLU A 83 -9.97 -4.50 3.26
N ASN A 84 -11.24 -4.27 2.93
CA ASN A 84 -12.03 -3.15 3.47
C ASN A 84 -11.42 -1.79 3.16
N GLY A 85 -10.75 -1.65 2.02
CA GLY A 85 -10.11 -0.41 1.62
C GLY A 85 -8.86 -0.06 2.41
N LEU A 86 -8.31 -1.01 3.17
CA LEU A 86 -7.15 -0.78 4.04
C LEU A 86 -5.88 -1.28 3.36
N LEU A 87 -4.82 -0.51 3.52
CA LEU A 87 -3.50 -0.86 3.00
C LEU A 87 -2.55 -1.08 4.17
N PRO A 88 -1.76 -2.18 4.18
CA PRO A 88 -0.75 -2.34 5.24
C PRO A 88 0.40 -1.36 5.02
N VAL A 89 0.74 -0.62 6.07
CA VAL A 89 1.69 0.49 6.01
C VAL A 89 2.62 0.43 7.22
N VAL A 90 3.88 0.72 6.97
CA VAL A 90 4.87 0.94 8.02
C VAL A 90 5.39 2.35 8.01
#